data_a66338876fb1292bd56544c43d145d44
#
_entry.id   a66338876fb1292bd56544c43d145d44
#
_cell.length_a   1.000
_cell.length_b   1.000
_cell.length_c   1.000
_cell.angle_alpha   90.00
_cell.angle_beta   90.00
_cell.angle_gamma   90.00
#
_symmetry.space_group_name_H-M   'P 1'
#
loop_
_entity.id
_entity.type
_entity.pdbx_description
1 polymer ?
#
loop_
_entity_poly.entity_id
_entity_poly.type
_entity_poly.pdbx_seq_one_letter_code
_entity_poly.pdbx_strand_id
1 'polypeptide(L)'
;MNLLQICDKVWSQACLSACAPDLEEKLGRPVPSSSVLGTISSYYVQRYGFHPGCQVVAFTGDNPASLAGMRLEEGDIAVSLGTSDTLFLWLREPTPSLEGHIFCNPVDPQHYMALLCFKNGSLMRERIRDESASCSWSEFSKALRATEMGNGGNLGFYFDVMEITPEIIGRHRFNAENCEVSAFPRDVEIRALIEGQFMAKRIHAEGLGYRVMPKTKILATGGASHNRDILQVLADVFDAPVYVTDTANSACVGSAYRAFHGLAAGAAVPFADVVKLAPQPRLAVTPTPGAAQVYEALLPQYAKLEQRILSQTRGPPE
;
A
#
# COMPACT_ATOMS: atom_id res chain seq x y z
N MET A 1 11.36 -3.73 -10.98
CA MET A 1 12.21 -4.82 -11.49
C MET A 1 13.48 -4.87 -10.65
N ASN A 2 13.78 -6.00 -10.04
CA ASN A 2 14.88 -6.13 -9.05
C ASN A 2 16.31 -6.05 -9.68
N LEU A 3 16.40 -5.89 -10.99
CA LEU A 3 17.66 -5.77 -11.72
C LEU A 3 18.07 -4.31 -11.94
N LEU A 4 17.21 -3.34 -11.68
CA LEU A 4 17.43 -1.93 -11.92
C LEU A 4 17.96 -1.23 -10.67
N GLN A 5 19.05 -0.48 -10.80
CA GLN A 5 19.44 0.54 -9.83
C GLN A 5 18.50 1.73 -9.98
N ILE A 6 17.53 1.86 -9.09
CA ILE A 6 16.42 2.80 -9.26
C ILE A 6 16.85 4.27 -9.17
N CYS A 7 17.95 4.57 -8.45
CA CYS A 7 18.47 5.93 -8.34
C CYS A 7 19.11 6.39 -9.67
N ASP A 8 19.94 5.54 -10.25
CA ASP A 8 20.69 5.83 -11.49
C ASP A 8 19.91 5.43 -12.75
N LYS A 9 18.85 4.63 -12.59
CA LYS A 9 17.99 4.09 -13.67
C LYS A 9 18.78 3.29 -14.71
N VAL A 10 19.77 2.55 -14.24
CA VAL A 10 20.60 1.64 -15.04
C VAL A 10 20.52 0.22 -14.49
N TRP A 11 20.90 -0.76 -15.32
CA TRP A 11 20.96 -2.14 -14.86
C TRP A 11 22.06 -2.35 -13.82
N SER A 12 21.76 -3.12 -12.77
CA SER A 12 22.76 -3.59 -11.81
C SER A 12 23.53 -4.76 -12.41
N GLN A 13 24.81 -4.58 -12.73
CA GLN A 13 25.64 -5.64 -13.30
C GLN A 13 25.75 -6.85 -12.39
N ALA A 14 25.83 -6.63 -11.07
CA ALA A 14 25.85 -7.72 -10.09
C ALA A 14 24.55 -8.56 -10.15
N CYS A 15 23.38 -7.90 -10.26
CA CYS A 15 22.09 -8.59 -10.36
C CYS A 15 21.94 -9.29 -11.71
N LEU A 16 22.35 -8.66 -12.81
CA LEU A 16 22.31 -9.27 -14.14
C LEU A 16 23.15 -10.54 -14.19
N SER A 17 24.40 -10.46 -13.73
CA SER A 17 25.34 -11.59 -13.72
C SER A 17 24.86 -12.75 -12.84
N ALA A 18 24.17 -12.46 -11.73
CA ALA A 18 23.60 -13.48 -10.86
C ALA A 18 22.40 -14.19 -11.48
N CYS A 19 21.71 -13.56 -12.44
CA CYS A 19 20.51 -14.13 -13.07
C CYS A 19 20.82 -14.97 -14.30
N ALA A 20 21.58 -14.43 -15.25
CA ALA A 20 21.93 -15.13 -16.50
C ALA A 20 23.06 -14.42 -17.25
N PRO A 21 23.86 -15.15 -18.06
CA PRO A 21 24.82 -14.54 -18.97
C PRO A 21 24.08 -13.75 -20.06
N ASP A 22 24.72 -12.68 -20.52
CA ASP A 22 24.26 -11.82 -21.63
C ASP A 22 22.85 -11.26 -21.46
N LEU A 23 22.39 -11.14 -20.20
CA LEU A 23 21.02 -10.72 -19.90
C LEU A 23 20.77 -9.26 -20.31
N GLU A 24 21.79 -8.39 -20.22
CA GLU A 24 21.68 -6.99 -20.60
C GLU A 24 21.37 -6.82 -22.11
N GLU A 25 22.01 -7.63 -22.97
CA GLU A 25 21.76 -7.62 -24.40
C GLU A 25 20.30 -8.02 -24.73
N LYS A 26 19.74 -8.97 -23.96
CA LYS A 26 18.37 -9.43 -24.14
C LYS A 26 17.33 -8.42 -23.62
N LEU A 27 17.64 -7.71 -22.55
CA LEU A 27 16.74 -6.72 -21.96
C LEU A 27 16.78 -5.37 -22.68
N GLY A 28 17.92 -5.03 -23.30
CA GLY A 28 18.14 -3.71 -23.86
C GLY A 28 18.28 -2.63 -22.78
N ARG A 29 18.28 -1.38 -23.19
CA ARG A 29 18.42 -0.24 -22.25
C ARG A 29 17.11 0.04 -21.50
N PRO A 30 17.18 0.36 -20.21
CA PRO A 30 16.02 0.93 -19.51
C PRO A 30 15.59 2.24 -20.17
N VAL A 31 14.30 2.44 -20.29
CA VAL A 31 13.70 3.67 -20.83
C VAL A 31 12.62 4.20 -19.89
N PRO A 32 12.35 5.52 -19.89
CA PRO A 32 11.19 6.05 -19.18
C PRO A 32 9.90 5.36 -19.65
N SER A 33 9.00 5.05 -18.71
CA SER A 33 7.74 4.34 -19.04
C SER A 33 6.79 5.15 -19.95
N SER A 34 7.09 6.41 -20.21
CA SER A 34 6.37 7.27 -21.17
C SER A 34 6.97 7.27 -22.58
N SER A 35 8.08 6.54 -22.81
CA SER A 35 8.76 6.53 -24.11
C SER A 35 7.92 5.83 -25.18
N VAL A 36 7.80 6.44 -26.35
CA VAL A 36 7.25 5.80 -27.54
C VAL A 36 8.36 4.94 -28.16
N LEU A 37 8.12 3.63 -28.29
CA LEU A 37 9.09 2.66 -28.79
C LEU A 37 9.00 2.42 -30.29
N GLY A 38 7.93 2.88 -30.92
CA GLY A 38 7.68 2.69 -32.35
C GLY A 38 6.19 2.47 -32.64
N THR A 39 5.91 1.99 -33.85
CA THR A 39 4.55 1.63 -34.25
C THR A 39 4.28 0.16 -34.00
N ILE A 40 3.00 -0.19 -33.91
CA ILE A 40 2.53 -1.56 -33.74
C ILE A 40 2.98 -2.44 -34.91
N SER A 41 3.29 -3.72 -34.65
CA SER A 41 3.73 -4.62 -35.70
C SER A 41 2.64 -4.93 -36.72
N SER A 42 3.05 -5.27 -37.94
CA SER A 42 2.14 -5.66 -39.03
C SER A 42 1.24 -6.86 -38.63
N TYR A 43 1.71 -7.73 -37.76
CA TYR A 43 0.92 -8.84 -37.24
C TYR A 43 -0.39 -8.35 -36.58
N TYR A 44 -0.33 -7.37 -35.68
CA TYR A 44 -1.52 -6.83 -35.02
C TYR A 44 -2.41 -6.05 -35.96
N VAL A 45 -1.83 -5.33 -36.92
CA VAL A 45 -2.59 -4.65 -37.98
C VAL A 45 -3.43 -5.67 -38.77
N GLN A 46 -2.80 -6.74 -39.25
CA GLN A 46 -3.46 -7.75 -40.07
C GLN A 46 -4.43 -8.62 -39.27
N ARG A 47 -4.05 -9.00 -38.04
CA ARG A 47 -4.81 -9.95 -37.22
C ARG A 47 -6.01 -9.33 -36.53
N TYR A 48 -5.86 -8.10 -36.04
CA TYR A 48 -6.82 -7.44 -35.16
C TYR A 48 -7.32 -6.09 -35.65
N GLY A 49 -6.89 -5.65 -36.83
CA GLY A 49 -7.37 -4.42 -37.46
C GLY A 49 -6.86 -3.12 -36.77
N PHE A 50 -5.72 -3.18 -36.05
CA PHE A 50 -5.11 -1.96 -35.53
C PHE A 50 -4.70 -1.02 -36.67
N HIS A 51 -4.79 0.28 -36.42
CA HIS A 51 -4.27 1.27 -37.38
C HIS A 51 -2.75 1.14 -37.47
N PRO A 52 -2.14 1.13 -38.69
CA PRO A 52 -0.68 0.98 -38.84
C PRO A 52 0.16 2.02 -38.11
N GLY A 53 -0.38 3.22 -37.92
CA GLY A 53 0.25 4.30 -37.14
C GLY A 53 0.04 4.23 -35.63
N CYS A 54 -0.59 3.16 -35.12
CA CYS A 54 -0.76 2.98 -33.67
C CYS A 54 0.60 2.89 -32.97
N GLN A 55 0.85 3.77 -32.02
CA GLN A 55 2.12 3.83 -31.31
C GLN A 55 2.15 2.86 -30.13
N VAL A 56 3.33 2.31 -29.86
CA VAL A 56 3.60 1.45 -28.71
C VAL A 56 4.38 2.27 -27.69
N VAL A 57 3.81 2.48 -26.53
CA VAL A 57 4.44 3.17 -25.43
C VAL A 57 5.06 2.14 -24.49
N ALA A 58 6.25 2.43 -23.95
CA ALA A 58 6.87 1.59 -22.94
C ALA A 58 5.91 1.38 -21.77
N PHE A 59 5.93 0.19 -21.19
CA PHE A 59 5.05 -0.12 -20.09
C PHE A 59 5.81 -0.17 -18.75
N THR A 60 5.06 -0.31 -17.66
CA THR A 60 5.60 -0.57 -16.32
C THR A 60 4.88 -1.77 -15.71
N GLY A 61 5.34 -2.26 -14.55
CA GLY A 61 4.65 -3.34 -13.83
C GLY A 61 3.26 -2.93 -13.34
N ASP A 62 2.46 -3.92 -12.93
CA ASP A 62 1.09 -3.74 -12.45
C ASP A 62 0.99 -2.81 -11.23
N ASN A 63 1.94 -2.89 -10.28
CA ASN A 63 1.95 -2.05 -9.09
C ASN A 63 2.21 -0.57 -9.40
N PRO A 64 3.24 -0.18 -10.17
CA PRO A 64 3.38 1.18 -10.65
C PRO A 64 2.21 1.65 -11.52
N ALA A 65 1.68 0.77 -12.39
CA ALA A 65 0.50 1.10 -13.15
C ALA A 65 -0.72 1.37 -12.26
N SER A 66 -0.90 0.60 -11.18
CA SER A 66 -1.96 0.83 -10.20
C SER A 66 -1.83 2.19 -9.51
N LEU A 67 -0.62 2.63 -9.14
CA LEU A 67 -0.39 3.97 -8.60
C LEU A 67 -0.88 5.04 -9.59
N ALA A 68 -0.52 4.91 -10.87
CA ALA A 68 -0.98 5.83 -11.92
C ALA A 68 -2.50 5.78 -12.09
N GLY A 69 -3.10 4.59 -12.06
CA GLY A 69 -4.56 4.40 -12.18
C GLY A 69 -5.36 4.98 -11.02
N MET A 70 -4.79 4.91 -9.83
CA MET A 70 -5.34 5.54 -8.63
C MET A 70 -5.05 7.05 -8.57
N ARG A 71 -4.21 7.56 -9.45
CA ARG A 71 -3.85 8.98 -9.56
C ARG A 71 -3.31 9.55 -8.26
N LEU A 72 -2.46 8.78 -7.57
CA LEU A 72 -1.82 9.25 -6.36
C LEU A 72 -0.93 10.45 -6.68
N GLU A 73 -0.96 11.42 -5.80
CA GLU A 73 -0.10 12.59 -5.77
C GLU A 73 0.95 12.47 -4.66
N GLU A 74 1.89 13.38 -4.63
CA GLU A 74 2.91 13.41 -3.60
C GLU A 74 2.31 13.48 -2.19
N GLY A 75 2.62 12.51 -1.37
CA GLY A 75 2.14 12.37 -0.01
C GLY A 75 0.86 11.55 0.14
N ASP A 76 0.23 11.17 -0.97
CA ASP A 76 -0.94 10.31 -0.92
C ASP A 76 -0.55 8.85 -0.64
N ILE A 77 -1.50 8.11 -0.10
CA ILE A 77 -1.43 6.67 0.15
C ILE A 77 -2.61 6.00 -0.54
N ALA A 78 -2.40 4.82 -1.10
CA ALA A 78 -3.50 3.92 -1.39
C ALA A 78 -3.40 2.67 -0.52
N VAL A 79 -4.54 2.22 0.00
CA VAL A 79 -4.67 1.01 0.81
C VAL A 79 -5.68 0.09 0.14
N SER A 80 -5.22 -1.08 -0.30
CA SER A 80 -6.12 -2.14 -0.75
C SER A 80 -6.41 -3.08 0.40
N LEU A 81 -7.66 -3.09 0.87
CA LEU A 81 -8.14 -3.90 2.01
C LEU A 81 -8.79 -5.18 1.49
N GLY A 82 -7.96 -6.14 1.11
CA GLY A 82 -8.34 -7.42 0.53
C GLY A 82 -8.02 -8.63 1.41
N THR A 83 -7.88 -9.82 0.80
CA THR A 83 -7.40 -11.03 1.48
C THR A 83 -6.04 -10.76 2.14
N SER A 84 -5.11 -10.22 1.37
CA SER A 84 -3.93 -9.50 1.88
C SER A 84 -4.16 -8.02 1.70
N ASP A 85 -3.69 -7.22 2.64
CA ASP A 85 -3.72 -5.77 2.49
C ASP A 85 -2.45 -5.30 1.79
N THR A 86 -2.59 -4.33 0.90
CA THR A 86 -1.46 -3.74 0.19
C THR A 86 -1.46 -2.24 0.35
N LEU A 87 -0.30 -1.69 0.64
CA LEU A 87 -0.08 -0.25 0.79
C LEU A 87 0.78 0.27 -0.36
N PHE A 88 0.33 1.29 -1.06
CA PHE A 88 1.07 2.02 -2.08
C PHE A 88 1.43 3.39 -1.56
N LEU A 89 2.70 3.74 -1.63
CA LEU A 89 3.26 4.98 -1.08
C LEU A 89 3.95 5.79 -2.17
N TRP A 90 3.82 7.11 -2.09
CA TRP A 90 4.66 8.02 -2.84
C TRP A 90 5.85 8.43 -1.98
N LEU A 91 7.07 8.21 -2.46
CA LEU A 91 8.30 8.53 -1.76
C LEU A 91 9.09 9.58 -2.53
N ARG A 92 9.67 10.54 -1.82
CA ARG A 92 10.64 11.49 -2.38
C ARG A 92 12.00 10.85 -2.58
N GLU A 93 12.46 10.11 -1.59
CA GLU A 93 13.74 9.43 -1.57
C GLU A 93 13.54 7.97 -1.15
N PRO A 94 14.27 7.02 -1.74
CA PRO A 94 14.17 5.62 -1.35
C PRO A 94 15.00 5.36 -0.10
N THR A 95 14.40 4.76 0.92
CA THR A 95 15.12 4.18 2.06
C THR A 95 15.23 2.67 1.84
N PRO A 96 16.43 2.13 1.56
CA PRO A 96 16.59 0.70 1.35
C PRO A 96 16.09 -0.10 2.56
N SER A 97 15.28 -1.13 2.30
CA SER A 97 14.73 -2.04 3.30
C SER A 97 14.65 -3.45 2.75
N LEU A 98 14.70 -4.44 3.63
CA LEU A 98 14.41 -5.83 3.29
C LEU A 98 12.90 -6.10 3.23
N GLU A 99 12.09 -5.19 3.74
CA GLU A 99 10.64 -5.26 3.70
C GLU A 99 10.08 -4.40 2.57
N GLY A 100 9.08 -4.93 1.86
CA GLY A 100 8.45 -4.23 0.76
C GLY A 100 9.30 -4.11 -0.51
N HIS A 101 8.82 -3.32 -1.42
CA HIS A 101 9.47 -3.07 -2.71
C HIS A 101 9.44 -1.58 -3.03
N ILE A 102 10.58 -1.05 -3.49
CA ILE A 102 10.69 0.35 -3.93
C ILE A 102 10.93 0.37 -5.45
N PHE A 103 10.20 1.22 -6.15
CA PHE A 103 10.22 1.36 -7.60
C PHE A 103 10.45 2.82 -8.01
N CYS A 104 10.92 3.04 -9.23
CA CYS A 104 10.77 4.35 -9.86
C CYS A 104 9.29 4.72 -9.91
N ASN A 105 8.96 5.98 -9.64
CA ASN A 105 7.59 6.46 -9.77
C ASN A 105 7.19 6.48 -11.26
N PRO A 106 6.05 5.91 -11.65
CA PRO A 106 5.66 5.81 -13.05
C PRO A 106 5.24 7.14 -13.67
N VAL A 107 4.90 8.13 -12.85
CA VAL A 107 4.34 9.41 -13.30
C VAL A 107 5.21 10.62 -12.98
N ASP A 108 6.19 10.43 -12.11
CA ASP A 108 7.18 11.45 -11.76
C ASP A 108 8.59 10.84 -11.77
N PRO A 109 9.45 11.26 -12.72
CA PRO A 109 10.78 10.67 -12.87
C PRO A 109 11.76 11.02 -11.74
N GLN A 110 11.44 11.98 -10.87
CA GLN A 110 12.30 12.40 -9.77
C GLN A 110 11.95 11.74 -8.45
N HIS A 111 10.79 11.07 -8.39
CA HIS A 111 10.31 10.42 -7.20
C HIS A 111 10.25 8.90 -7.32
N TYR A 112 9.87 8.26 -6.24
CA TYR A 112 9.78 6.82 -6.11
C TYR A 112 8.40 6.43 -5.60
N MET A 113 8.08 5.15 -5.67
CA MET A 113 6.94 4.56 -5.00
C MET A 113 7.39 3.35 -4.19
N ALA A 114 6.67 3.03 -3.13
CA ALA A 114 6.84 1.79 -2.42
C ALA A 114 5.55 0.99 -2.35
N LEU A 115 5.73 -0.32 -2.24
CA LEU A 115 4.69 -1.31 -2.02
C LEU A 115 5.02 -2.07 -0.74
N LEU A 116 4.08 -2.10 0.20
CA LEU A 116 4.09 -3.00 1.36
C LEU A 116 2.93 -3.97 1.24
N CYS A 117 3.18 -5.23 1.57
CA CYS A 117 2.17 -6.27 1.57
C CYS A 117 2.03 -6.85 2.99
N PHE A 118 0.79 -6.96 3.47
CA PHE A 118 0.41 -7.52 4.77
C PHE A 118 -0.51 -8.70 4.53
N LYS A 119 -0.06 -9.89 4.87
CA LYS A 119 -0.74 -11.14 4.51
C LYS A 119 -2.01 -11.38 5.32
N ASN A 120 -2.01 -10.98 6.59
CA ASN A 120 -3.15 -11.16 7.49
C ASN A 120 -4.16 -10.00 7.36
N GLY A 121 -4.82 -9.90 6.20
CA GLY A 121 -5.81 -8.88 5.88
C GLY A 121 -7.24 -9.28 6.25
N SER A 122 -8.12 -9.44 5.25
CA SER A 122 -9.56 -9.69 5.48
C SER A 122 -9.84 -10.99 6.19
N LEU A 123 -9.09 -12.07 5.92
CA LEU A 123 -9.31 -13.35 6.59
C LEU A 123 -9.14 -13.24 8.11
N MET A 124 -8.20 -12.40 8.56
CA MET A 124 -8.03 -12.14 9.98
C MET A 124 -9.20 -11.32 10.55
N ARG A 125 -9.66 -10.31 9.81
CA ARG A 125 -10.85 -9.53 10.18
C ARG A 125 -12.11 -10.39 10.23
N GLU A 126 -12.30 -11.29 9.28
CA GLU A 126 -13.42 -12.25 9.25
C GLU A 126 -13.37 -13.19 10.44
N ARG A 127 -12.21 -13.71 10.77
CA ARG A 127 -12.04 -14.61 11.92
C ARG A 127 -12.39 -13.92 13.24
N ILE A 128 -11.87 -12.74 13.51
CA ILE A 128 -12.21 -11.99 14.72
C ILE A 128 -13.67 -11.57 14.72
N ARG A 129 -14.27 -11.24 13.57
CA ARG A 129 -15.72 -11.04 13.45
C ARG A 129 -16.49 -12.30 13.91
N ASP A 130 -16.09 -13.46 13.46
CA ASP A 130 -16.79 -14.71 13.75
C ASP A 130 -16.63 -15.10 15.23
N GLU A 131 -15.44 -14.94 15.79
CA GLU A 131 -15.14 -15.21 17.20
C GLU A 131 -15.75 -14.18 18.16
N SER A 132 -15.75 -12.89 17.81
CA SER A 132 -16.06 -11.78 18.73
C SER A 132 -17.31 -10.98 18.38
N ALA A 133 -17.90 -11.13 17.19
CA ALA A 133 -19.07 -10.38 16.73
C ALA A 133 -20.18 -11.28 16.17
N SER A 134 -20.27 -12.55 16.61
CA SER A 134 -21.32 -13.48 16.21
C SER A 134 -21.49 -13.59 14.69
N CYS A 135 -20.41 -13.63 13.91
CA CYS A 135 -20.37 -13.67 12.45
C CYS A 135 -21.03 -12.45 11.78
N SER A 136 -21.16 -11.32 12.47
CA SER A 136 -21.90 -10.15 12.01
C SER A 136 -21.01 -8.92 11.85
N TRP A 137 -20.91 -8.38 10.62
CA TRP A 137 -20.25 -7.10 10.38
C TRP A 137 -20.97 -5.92 11.05
N SER A 138 -22.29 -6.02 11.28
CA SER A 138 -23.03 -5.01 12.03
C SER A 138 -22.60 -4.96 13.50
N GLU A 139 -22.47 -6.12 14.15
CA GLU A 139 -21.98 -6.20 15.54
C GLU A 139 -20.51 -5.80 15.64
N PHE A 140 -19.68 -6.18 14.65
CA PHE A 140 -18.30 -5.74 14.55
C PHE A 140 -18.18 -4.20 14.50
N SER A 141 -19.00 -3.58 13.64
CA SER A 141 -19.05 -2.12 13.52
C SER A 141 -19.59 -1.44 14.78
N LYS A 142 -20.55 -2.03 15.47
CA LYS A 142 -21.04 -1.53 16.78
C LYS A 142 -19.93 -1.52 17.83
N ALA A 143 -19.11 -2.57 17.89
CA ALA A 143 -17.98 -2.66 18.80
C ALA A 143 -16.96 -1.55 18.53
N LEU A 144 -16.63 -1.29 17.25
CA LEU A 144 -15.75 -0.18 16.88
C LEU A 144 -16.29 1.19 17.31
N ARG A 145 -17.60 1.41 17.23
CA ARG A 145 -18.22 2.66 17.69
C ARG A 145 -18.35 2.78 19.20
N ALA A 146 -18.42 1.65 19.90
CA ALA A 146 -18.60 1.60 21.36
C ALA A 146 -17.27 1.72 22.12
N THR A 147 -16.14 1.51 21.46
CA THR A 147 -14.80 1.62 22.04
C THR A 147 -14.14 2.95 21.68
N GLU A 148 -13.36 3.52 22.58
CA GLU A 148 -12.64 4.77 22.36
C GLU A 148 -11.40 4.57 21.49
N MET A 149 -10.93 5.65 20.87
CA MET A 149 -9.66 5.68 20.13
C MET A 149 -8.49 5.31 21.05
N GLY A 150 -7.57 4.49 20.53
CA GLY A 150 -6.43 3.99 21.29
C GLY A 150 -6.78 2.87 22.26
N ASN A 151 -8.03 2.40 22.27
CA ASN A 151 -8.47 1.18 22.95
C ASN A 151 -8.08 1.11 24.44
N GLY A 152 -8.01 2.26 25.13
CA GLY A 152 -7.53 2.34 26.51
C GLY A 152 -6.06 1.89 26.66
N GLY A 153 -5.25 1.95 25.61
CA GLY A 153 -3.86 1.48 25.60
C GLY A 153 -3.68 -0.01 25.37
N ASN A 154 -4.75 -0.75 25.09
CA ASN A 154 -4.65 -2.18 24.76
C ASN A 154 -4.22 -2.36 23.30
N LEU A 155 -3.15 -3.11 23.06
CA LEU A 155 -2.53 -3.33 21.76
C LEU A 155 -2.57 -4.80 21.36
N GLY A 156 -2.93 -5.08 20.10
CA GLY A 156 -3.04 -6.44 19.59
C GLY A 156 -2.28 -6.67 18.29
N PHE A 157 -1.72 -7.86 18.15
CA PHE A 157 -1.02 -8.37 16.99
C PHE A 157 -1.64 -9.71 16.60
N TYR A 158 -2.13 -9.82 15.35
CA TYR A 158 -2.95 -10.95 14.93
C TYR A 158 -2.45 -11.53 13.62
N PHE A 159 -1.73 -12.65 13.70
CA PHE A 159 -1.10 -13.30 12.56
C PHE A 159 -1.37 -14.81 12.61
N ASP A 160 -2.45 -15.26 11.98
CA ASP A 160 -2.78 -16.68 11.91
C ASP A 160 -1.87 -17.46 10.94
N VAL A 161 -1.27 -16.75 10.00
CA VAL A 161 -0.21 -17.24 9.13
C VAL A 161 0.99 -16.31 9.23
N MET A 162 2.18 -16.84 8.91
CA MET A 162 3.40 -16.03 8.91
C MET A 162 3.18 -14.75 8.11
N GLU A 163 3.32 -13.60 8.76
CA GLU A 163 3.20 -12.28 8.13
C GLU A 163 4.45 -12.00 7.28
N ILE A 164 4.32 -11.09 6.31
CA ILE A 164 5.40 -10.66 5.43
C ILE A 164 6.09 -9.42 6.01
N THR A 165 5.30 -8.53 6.58
CA THR A 165 5.75 -7.23 7.07
C THR A 165 5.21 -6.97 8.47
N PRO A 166 6.01 -7.28 9.53
CA PRO A 166 7.26 -8.08 9.56
C PRO A 166 6.99 -9.60 9.64
N GLU A 167 8.04 -10.42 9.61
CA GLU A 167 7.92 -11.88 9.74
C GLU A 167 7.58 -12.31 11.17
N ILE A 168 6.29 -12.24 11.51
CA ILE A 168 5.71 -12.64 12.80
C ILE A 168 4.58 -13.65 12.57
N ILE A 169 4.39 -14.55 13.50
CA ILE A 169 3.24 -15.46 13.58
C ILE A 169 2.68 -15.47 14.99
N GLY A 170 1.38 -15.74 15.13
CA GLY A 170 0.70 -15.86 16.40
C GLY A 170 -0.18 -14.66 16.72
N ARG A 171 -0.89 -14.76 17.84
CA ARG A 171 -1.75 -13.69 18.36
C ARG A 171 -1.21 -13.22 19.70
N HIS A 172 -0.79 -11.96 19.76
CA HIS A 172 -0.20 -11.35 20.93
C HIS A 172 -1.06 -10.18 21.38
N ARG A 173 -1.35 -10.10 22.66
CA ARG A 173 -2.20 -9.05 23.26
C ARG A 173 -1.48 -8.43 24.43
N PHE A 174 -1.44 -7.13 24.48
CA PHE A 174 -0.78 -6.36 25.54
C PHE A 174 -1.76 -5.36 26.13
N ASN A 175 -1.89 -5.34 27.45
CA ASN A 175 -2.70 -4.35 28.14
C ASN A 175 -1.99 -2.97 28.19
N ALA A 176 -2.65 -1.99 28.80
CA ALA A 176 -2.13 -0.61 28.89
C ALA A 176 -0.76 -0.50 29.60
N GLU A 177 -0.41 -1.46 30.44
CA GLU A 177 0.88 -1.57 31.12
C GLU A 177 1.94 -2.32 30.28
N ASN A 178 1.65 -2.66 29.02
CA ASN A 178 2.49 -3.47 28.14
C ASN A 178 2.78 -4.89 28.67
N CYS A 179 1.90 -5.40 29.53
CA CYS A 179 1.92 -6.79 29.98
C CYS A 179 1.12 -7.66 28.99
N GLU A 180 1.71 -8.79 28.60
CA GLU A 180 1.03 -9.74 27.72
C GLU A 180 -0.13 -10.42 28.46
N VAL A 181 -1.29 -10.50 27.81
CA VAL A 181 -2.51 -11.11 28.33
C VAL A 181 -3.04 -12.15 27.35
N SER A 182 -3.78 -13.14 27.87
CA SER A 182 -4.28 -14.26 27.07
C SER A 182 -5.48 -13.89 26.18
N ALA A 183 -6.29 -12.94 26.61
CA ALA A 183 -7.52 -12.53 25.91
C ALA A 183 -7.90 -11.10 26.26
N PHE A 184 -8.69 -10.48 25.37
CA PHE A 184 -9.39 -9.23 25.62
C PHE A 184 -10.92 -9.44 25.68
N PRO A 185 -11.68 -8.51 26.29
CA PRO A 185 -13.11 -8.41 26.07
C PRO A 185 -13.42 -8.26 24.58
N ARG A 186 -14.60 -8.74 24.14
CA ARG A 186 -14.99 -8.81 22.72
C ARG A 186 -14.79 -7.51 21.94
N ASP A 187 -15.25 -6.39 22.48
CA ASP A 187 -15.19 -5.09 21.81
C ASP A 187 -13.76 -4.55 21.77
N VAL A 188 -12.99 -4.78 22.83
CA VAL A 188 -11.56 -4.46 22.92
C VAL A 188 -10.74 -5.27 21.90
N GLU A 189 -11.07 -6.57 21.74
CA GLU A 189 -10.42 -7.47 20.77
C GLU A 189 -10.59 -6.97 19.33
N ILE A 190 -11.83 -6.57 18.97
CA ILE A 190 -12.16 -6.07 17.64
C ILE A 190 -11.39 -4.77 17.35
N ARG A 191 -11.37 -3.83 18.29
CA ARG A 191 -10.63 -2.58 18.12
C ARG A 191 -9.12 -2.82 18.06
N ALA A 192 -8.59 -3.66 18.95
CA ALA A 192 -7.17 -4.02 18.97
C ALA A 192 -6.67 -4.60 17.63
N LEU A 193 -7.50 -5.45 16.99
CA LEU A 193 -7.20 -5.96 15.65
C LEU A 193 -7.08 -4.82 14.62
N ILE A 194 -8.11 -3.96 14.52
CA ILE A 194 -8.17 -2.95 13.45
C ILE A 194 -7.12 -1.87 13.67
N GLU A 195 -6.96 -1.38 14.90
CA GLU A 195 -5.90 -0.42 15.23
C GLU A 195 -4.51 -1.01 15.00
N GLY A 196 -4.29 -2.26 15.43
CA GLY A 196 -3.01 -2.96 15.22
C GLY A 196 -2.67 -3.09 13.74
N GLN A 197 -3.62 -3.51 12.90
CA GLN A 197 -3.40 -3.60 11.44
C GLN A 197 -3.02 -2.24 10.82
N PHE A 198 -3.61 -1.14 11.26
CA PHE A 198 -3.32 0.17 10.68
C PHE A 198 -2.08 0.84 11.28
N MET A 199 -1.82 0.63 12.58
CA MET A 199 -0.56 1.08 13.19
C MET A 199 0.65 0.38 12.56
N ALA A 200 0.59 -0.93 12.34
CA ALA A 200 1.63 -1.65 11.63
C ALA A 200 1.89 -1.03 10.24
N LYS A 201 0.81 -0.80 9.46
CA LYS A 201 0.93 -0.19 8.13
C LYS A 201 1.60 1.19 8.19
N ARG A 202 1.23 2.03 9.15
CA ARG A 202 1.83 3.35 9.30
C ARG A 202 3.31 3.27 9.70
N ILE A 203 3.66 2.45 10.67
CA ILE A 203 5.05 2.29 11.15
C ILE A 203 5.96 1.79 10.03
N HIS A 204 5.54 0.75 9.30
CA HIS A 204 6.34 0.21 8.20
C HIS A 204 6.42 1.17 7.00
N ALA A 205 5.37 1.94 6.72
CA ALA A 205 5.41 3.01 5.72
C ALA A 205 6.44 4.09 6.10
N GLU A 206 6.42 4.54 7.35
CA GLU A 206 7.36 5.53 7.87
C GLU A 206 8.81 5.01 7.87
N GLY A 207 9.00 3.70 8.10
CA GLY A 207 10.27 3.01 7.99
C GLY A 207 10.88 3.04 6.58
N LEU A 208 10.06 3.09 5.54
CA LEU A 208 10.48 3.25 4.14
C LEU A 208 10.75 4.72 3.73
N GLY A 209 10.66 5.67 4.67
CA GLY A 209 10.84 7.10 4.41
C GLY A 209 9.56 7.87 4.09
N TYR A 210 8.40 7.21 4.10
CA TYR A 210 7.12 7.90 3.97
C TYR A 210 6.87 8.81 5.18
N ARG A 211 6.20 9.94 4.94
CA ARG A 211 5.74 10.84 6.02
C ARG A 211 4.33 11.33 5.70
N VAL A 212 3.46 11.25 6.69
CA VAL A 212 2.13 11.89 6.60
C VAL A 212 2.31 13.39 6.51
N MET A 213 1.65 14.01 5.57
CA MET A 213 1.70 15.46 5.33
C MET A 213 0.30 16.08 5.50
N PRO A 214 0.19 17.39 5.78
CA PRO A 214 -1.12 18.04 5.93
C PRO A 214 -2.06 17.89 4.72
N LYS A 215 -1.51 17.63 3.53
CA LYS A 215 -2.28 17.41 2.29
C LYS A 215 -2.54 15.92 1.98
N THR A 216 -2.02 15.00 2.78
CA THR A 216 -2.17 13.55 2.57
C THR A 216 -3.63 13.16 2.43
N LYS A 217 -3.92 12.37 1.41
CA LYS A 217 -5.19 11.67 1.22
C LYS A 217 -4.92 10.16 1.22
N ILE A 218 -5.83 9.40 1.78
CA ILE A 218 -5.79 7.95 1.74
C ILE A 218 -6.86 7.47 0.77
N LEU A 219 -6.47 6.73 -0.26
CA LEU A 219 -7.40 6.09 -1.17
C LEU A 219 -7.59 4.64 -0.76
N ALA A 220 -8.77 4.30 -0.22
CA ALA A 220 -9.10 2.94 0.20
C ALA A 220 -9.84 2.19 -0.91
N THR A 221 -9.40 0.95 -1.16
CA THR A 221 -10.01 0.00 -2.10
C THR A 221 -10.16 -1.38 -1.46
N GLY A 222 -10.73 -2.33 -2.18
CA GLY A 222 -10.93 -3.70 -1.67
C GLY A 222 -12.20 -3.86 -0.83
N GLY A 223 -12.47 -5.08 -0.37
CA GLY A 223 -13.75 -5.43 0.27
C GLY A 223 -14.06 -4.62 1.54
N ALA A 224 -13.07 -4.41 2.40
CA ALA A 224 -13.30 -3.67 3.65
C ALA A 224 -13.43 -2.15 3.47
N SER A 225 -13.16 -1.61 2.27
CA SER A 225 -13.40 -0.19 1.96
C SER A 225 -14.90 0.20 1.97
N HIS A 226 -15.79 -0.78 2.01
CA HIS A 226 -17.23 -0.55 2.18
C HIS A 226 -17.65 -0.41 3.66
N ASN A 227 -16.78 -0.74 4.61
CA ASN A 227 -17.07 -0.58 6.04
C ASN A 227 -16.53 0.75 6.57
N ARG A 228 -17.45 1.71 6.77
CA ARG A 228 -17.12 3.06 7.19
C ARG A 228 -16.43 3.13 8.56
N ASP A 229 -16.76 2.21 9.49
CA ASP A 229 -16.18 2.19 10.83
C ASP A 229 -14.72 1.70 10.79
N ILE A 230 -14.40 0.76 9.91
CA ILE A 230 -13.00 0.36 9.62
C ILE A 230 -12.23 1.53 8.99
N LEU A 231 -12.84 2.23 8.01
CA LEU A 231 -12.21 3.40 7.40
C LEU A 231 -12.00 4.54 8.39
N GLN A 232 -12.90 4.70 9.40
CA GLN A 232 -12.70 5.69 10.44
C GLN A 232 -11.43 5.44 11.25
N VAL A 233 -11.18 4.19 11.65
CA VAL A 233 -9.93 3.83 12.36
C VAL A 233 -8.71 4.07 11.47
N LEU A 234 -8.80 3.77 10.17
CA LEU A 234 -7.72 4.08 9.22
C LEU A 234 -7.43 5.58 9.16
N ALA A 235 -8.48 6.42 9.05
CA ALA A 235 -8.35 7.87 9.04
C ALA A 235 -7.71 8.39 10.33
N ASP A 236 -8.14 7.87 11.47
CA ASP A 236 -7.67 8.29 12.79
C ASP A 236 -6.20 7.91 13.02
N VAL A 237 -5.82 6.67 12.67
CA VAL A 237 -4.42 6.19 12.83
C VAL A 237 -3.45 6.98 11.95
N PHE A 238 -3.84 7.35 10.73
CA PHE A 238 -2.98 8.11 9.80
C PHE A 238 -3.15 9.63 9.93
N ASP A 239 -4.11 10.11 10.69
CA ASP A 239 -4.50 11.52 10.76
C ASP A 239 -4.71 12.14 9.37
N ALA A 240 -5.42 11.43 8.50
CA ALA A 240 -5.63 11.83 7.11
C ALA A 240 -7.01 11.42 6.61
N PRO A 241 -7.66 12.22 5.73
CA PRO A 241 -8.97 11.89 5.18
C PRO A 241 -8.88 10.66 4.27
N VAL A 242 -9.89 9.79 4.37
CA VAL A 242 -9.99 8.58 3.56
C VAL A 242 -11.04 8.78 2.47
N TYR A 243 -10.62 8.49 1.24
CA TYR A 243 -11.45 8.50 0.04
C TYR A 243 -11.64 7.08 -0.47
N VAL A 244 -12.73 6.84 -1.15
CA VAL A 244 -13.02 5.57 -1.83
C VAL A 244 -13.28 5.82 -3.31
N THR A 245 -12.98 4.84 -4.13
CA THR A 245 -13.24 4.87 -5.57
C THR A 245 -13.88 3.57 -6.02
N ASP A 246 -14.77 3.66 -6.98
CA ASP A 246 -15.37 2.51 -7.65
C ASP A 246 -14.49 1.98 -8.82
N THR A 247 -13.30 2.55 -9.00
CA THR A 247 -12.38 2.14 -10.07
C THR A 247 -11.87 0.73 -9.82
N ALA A 248 -12.48 -0.23 -10.49
CA ALA A 248 -11.95 -1.57 -10.60
C ALA A 248 -10.73 -1.58 -11.53
N ASN A 249 -9.81 -2.53 -11.31
CA ASN A 249 -8.66 -2.75 -12.19
C ASN A 249 -7.75 -1.51 -12.37
N SER A 250 -7.32 -0.92 -11.27
CA SER A 250 -6.44 0.26 -11.26
C SER A 250 -5.20 0.11 -12.15
N ALA A 251 -4.61 -1.09 -12.23
CA ALA A 251 -3.47 -1.37 -13.10
C ALA A 251 -3.81 -1.21 -14.59
N CYS A 252 -4.98 -1.70 -15.03
CA CYS A 252 -5.43 -1.53 -16.42
C CYS A 252 -5.69 -0.07 -16.76
N VAL A 253 -6.40 0.63 -15.87
CA VAL A 253 -6.70 2.06 -16.03
C VAL A 253 -5.41 2.88 -16.04
N GLY A 254 -4.48 2.59 -15.13
CA GLY A 254 -3.18 3.24 -15.07
C GLY A 254 -2.33 3.00 -16.30
N SER A 255 -2.36 1.79 -16.86
CA SER A 255 -1.68 1.48 -18.11
C SER A 255 -2.26 2.29 -19.28
N ALA A 256 -3.58 2.46 -19.34
CA ALA A 256 -4.23 3.31 -20.34
C ALA A 256 -3.84 4.78 -20.18
N TYR A 257 -3.87 5.32 -18.96
CA TYR A 257 -3.43 6.69 -18.67
C TYR A 257 -1.95 6.89 -19.02
N ARG A 258 -1.09 5.91 -18.75
CA ARG A 258 0.32 5.95 -19.11
C ARG A 258 0.53 5.95 -20.62
N ALA A 259 -0.20 5.13 -21.35
CA ALA A 259 -0.15 5.14 -22.83
C ALA A 259 -0.55 6.51 -23.37
N PHE A 260 -1.63 7.10 -22.85
CA PHE A 260 -2.08 8.43 -23.25
C PHE A 260 -1.07 9.51 -22.90
N HIS A 261 -0.48 9.45 -21.71
CA HIS A 261 0.60 10.34 -21.28
C HIS A 261 1.83 10.22 -22.19
N GLY A 262 2.21 8.99 -22.59
CA GLY A 262 3.32 8.78 -23.51
C GLY A 262 3.12 9.44 -24.87
N LEU A 263 1.91 9.41 -25.40
CA LEU A 263 1.55 10.16 -26.62
C LEU A 263 1.63 11.68 -26.43
N ALA A 264 1.24 12.17 -25.26
CA ALA A 264 1.25 13.59 -24.93
C ALA A 264 2.62 14.11 -24.48
N ALA A 265 3.53 13.21 -24.01
CA ALA A 265 4.81 13.56 -23.40
C ALA A 265 5.75 14.31 -24.33
N GLY A 266 5.59 14.16 -25.65
CA GLY A 266 6.31 14.99 -26.64
C GLY A 266 6.04 16.48 -26.50
N ALA A 267 4.94 16.86 -25.83
CA ALA A 267 4.55 18.23 -25.51
C ALA A 267 4.88 18.65 -24.07
N ALA A 268 5.63 17.84 -23.31
CA ALA A 268 5.95 18.04 -21.89
C ALA A 268 4.70 18.22 -20.99
N VAL A 269 3.61 17.51 -21.30
CA VAL A 269 2.35 17.57 -20.54
C VAL A 269 2.50 16.83 -19.22
N PRO A 270 2.22 17.45 -18.06
CA PRO A 270 2.20 16.74 -16.78
C PRO A 270 1.15 15.63 -16.76
N PHE A 271 1.44 14.53 -16.05
CA PHE A 271 0.49 13.42 -15.92
C PHE A 271 -0.86 13.85 -15.34
N ALA A 272 -0.86 14.78 -14.38
CA ALA A 272 -2.08 15.32 -13.77
C ALA A 272 -3.03 15.95 -14.81
N ASP A 273 -2.50 16.59 -15.85
CA ASP A 273 -3.31 17.17 -16.91
C ASP A 273 -3.97 16.11 -17.80
N VAL A 274 -3.30 14.97 -17.98
CA VAL A 274 -3.83 13.84 -18.74
C VAL A 274 -5.05 13.23 -18.05
N VAL A 275 -5.02 13.16 -16.73
CA VAL A 275 -6.05 12.48 -15.92
C VAL A 275 -7.08 13.42 -15.29
N LYS A 276 -7.01 14.72 -15.57
CA LYS A 276 -7.87 15.75 -14.93
C LYS A 276 -9.38 15.52 -15.10
N LEU A 277 -9.80 14.87 -16.18
CA LEU A 277 -11.21 14.56 -16.47
C LEU A 277 -11.66 13.21 -15.90
N ALA A 278 -10.78 12.46 -15.28
CA ALA A 278 -11.12 11.18 -14.66
C ALA A 278 -12.05 11.38 -13.43
N PRO A 279 -12.97 10.42 -13.16
CA PRO A 279 -13.87 10.51 -12.00
C PRO A 279 -13.10 10.70 -10.70
N GLN A 280 -13.53 11.65 -9.87
CA GLN A 280 -12.87 11.95 -8.61
C GLN A 280 -13.24 10.92 -7.53
N PRO A 281 -12.29 10.52 -6.66
CA PRO A 281 -12.61 9.71 -5.50
C PRO A 281 -13.59 10.45 -4.57
N ARG A 282 -14.46 9.68 -3.90
CA ARG A 282 -15.45 10.21 -2.97
C ARG A 282 -14.89 10.18 -1.54
N LEU A 283 -14.99 11.30 -0.82
CA LEU A 283 -14.66 11.36 0.60
C LEU A 283 -15.57 10.40 1.39
N ALA A 284 -14.96 9.48 2.13
CA ALA A 284 -15.66 8.54 2.99
C ALA A 284 -15.70 9.02 4.46
N VAL A 285 -14.54 9.34 5.02
CA VAL A 285 -14.39 9.78 6.40
C VAL A 285 -13.23 10.78 6.52
N THR A 286 -13.27 11.57 7.60
CA THR A 286 -12.16 12.43 8.04
C THR A 286 -11.68 11.99 9.42
N PRO A 287 -10.45 12.29 9.82
CA PRO A 287 -9.95 11.98 11.15
C PRO A 287 -10.85 12.55 12.24
N THR A 288 -11.02 11.81 13.31
CA THR A 288 -11.70 12.27 14.52
C THR A 288 -10.86 13.33 15.23
N PRO A 289 -11.44 14.44 15.70
CA PRO A 289 -10.68 15.41 16.48
C PRO A 289 -9.93 14.78 17.65
N GLY A 290 -8.62 15.05 17.76
CA GLY A 290 -7.76 14.47 18.80
C GLY A 290 -7.13 13.13 18.43
N ALA A 291 -7.43 12.55 17.27
CA ALA A 291 -6.85 11.27 16.85
C ALA A 291 -5.33 11.30 16.77
N ALA A 292 -4.77 12.37 16.20
CA ALA A 292 -3.32 12.53 16.08
C ALA A 292 -2.62 12.37 17.45
N GLN A 293 -3.11 13.02 18.52
CA GLN A 293 -2.51 12.94 19.84
C GLN A 293 -2.54 11.51 20.40
N VAL A 294 -3.63 10.79 20.19
CA VAL A 294 -3.78 9.40 20.66
C VAL A 294 -2.79 8.48 19.95
N TYR A 295 -2.76 8.51 18.61
CA TYR A 295 -1.97 7.54 17.87
C TYR A 295 -0.48 7.89 17.80
N GLU A 296 -0.11 9.16 17.81
CA GLU A 296 1.32 9.55 17.95
C GLU A 296 1.94 9.07 19.28
N ALA A 297 1.14 8.94 20.33
CA ALA A 297 1.59 8.35 21.59
C ALA A 297 1.67 6.81 21.54
N LEU A 298 0.79 6.15 20.79
CA LEU A 298 0.71 4.68 20.72
C LEU A 298 1.68 4.05 19.72
N LEU A 299 1.97 4.71 18.61
CA LEU A 299 2.84 4.18 17.57
C LEU A 299 4.22 3.74 18.06
N PRO A 300 4.93 4.52 18.90
CA PRO A 300 6.22 4.08 19.46
C PRO A 300 6.08 2.85 20.38
N GLN A 301 4.98 2.75 21.14
CA GLN A 301 4.72 1.60 22.00
C GLN A 301 4.45 0.35 21.15
N TYR A 302 3.61 0.47 20.12
CA TYR A 302 3.33 -0.61 19.18
C TYR A 302 4.63 -1.11 18.52
N ALA A 303 5.44 -0.21 17.97
CA ALA A 303 6.72 -0.55 17.34
C ALA A 303 7.67 -1.29 18.31
N LYS A 304 7.73 -0.85 19.57
CA LYS A 304 8.56 -1.51 20.60
C LYS A 304 8.07 -2.93 20.91
N LEU A 305 6.75 -3.12 21.00
CA LEU A 305 6.16 -4.45 21.26
C LEU A 305 6.33 -5.37 20.05
N GLU A 306 6.18 -4.85 18.82
CA GLU A 306 6.45 -5.59 17.60
C GLU A 306 7.90 -6.11 17.57
N GLN A 307 8.88 -5.27 17.90
CA GLN A 307 10.28 -5.68 18.00
C GLN A 307 10.51 -6.73 19.10
N ARG A 308 9.79 -6.63 20.22
CA ARG A 308 9.83 -7.66 21.28
C ARG A 308 9.34 -9.00 20.78
N ILE A 309 8.22 -9.03 20.06
CA ILE A 309 7.68 -10.27 19.47
C ILE A 309 8.66 -10.85 18.45
N LEU A 310 9.20 -10.01 17.56
CA LEU A 310 10.19 -10.43 16.56
C LEU A 310 11.43 -11.07 17.18
N SER A 311 11.95 -10.49 18.27
CA SER A 311 13.11 -11.04 18.97
C SER A 311 12.83 -12.40 19.59
N GLN A 312 11.59 -12.65 20.02
CA GLN A 312 11.16 -13.94 20.56
C GLN A 312 10.98 -15.00 19.46
N THR A 313 10.52 -14.58 18.28
CA THR A 313 10.25 -15.47 17.13
C THR A 313 11.54 -15.93 16.45
N ARG A 314 12.57 -15.08 16.37
CA ARG A 314 13.82 -15.36 15.64
C ARG A 314 14.85 -16.16 16.46
N GLY A 315 14.64 -16.36 17.76
CA GLY A 315 15.64 -16.95 18.66
C GLY A 315 16.86 -16.02 18.88
N PRO A 316 17.78 -16.37 19.78
CA PRO A 316 19.06 -15.65 19.90
C PRO A 316 19.83 -15.77 18.57
N PRO A 317 20.53 -14.72 18.11
CA PRO A 317 21.39 -14.80 16.93
C PRO A 317 22.44 -15.90 17.15
N GLU A 318 22.56 -16.81 16.18
CA GLU A 318 23.63 -17.84 16.16
C GLU A 318 25.00 -17.21 16.04
#